data_7699801b95f30e82fa525cc619401d43
#
_entry.id   7699801b95f30e82fa525cc619401d43
#
_cell.length_a   1.000
_cell.length_b   1.000
_cell.length_c   1.000
_cell.angle_alpha   90.00
_cell.angle_beta   90.00
_cell.angle_gamma   90.00
#
_symmetry.space_group_name_H-M   'P 1'
#
loop_
_entity.id
_entity.type
_entity.pdbx_description
1 polymer ?
#
loop_
_entity_poly.entity_id
_entity_poly.type
_entity_poly.pdbx_seq_one_letter_code
_entity_poly.pdbx_strand_id
1 'polypeptide(L)'
;VATRLAYGTALSRIGQTCDRVIGLDGDTKNSTFSIKLRDVKPDQFVECFIAEQNLVGVAIGCAARGRTIPFVSTFAAFLTRSFDQIRMGAISQTNCNFAGSHVGVSIGEDGPSQMALEDMAMFRSVIGSTVFYPSDAVSTERAVELAANTLGICYIRTGRPNQPVIYSPEECFCIGKGKVVRTAGPTGDHLTVVGGGITLTEALKAANILAAENINIRVIDPFTIKPIDAELLAKAVKETCNKVLTVEDHAPEGK
;
A
#
# COMPACT_ATOMS: atom_id res chain seq x y z
N VAL A 1 -13.22 -7.66 -1.35
CA VAL A 1 -13.28 -6.19 -1.09
C VAL A 1 -12.07 -5.53 -1.75
N ALA A 2 -12.28 -4.42 -2.47
CA ALA A 2 -11.16 -3.68 -3.05
C ALA A 2 -10.35 -2.99 -1.94
N THR A 3 -9.00 -3.00 -2.05
CA THR A 3 -8.14 -2.37 -1.04
C THR A 3 -8.36 -0.84 -0.99
N ARG A 4 -8.67 -0.17 -2.12
CA ARG A 4 -9.07 1.24 -2.12
C ARG A 4 -10.35 1.52 -1.33
N LEU A 5 -11.34 0.60 -1.32
CA LEU A 5 -12.55 0.72 -0.52
C LEU A 5 -12.25 0.53 0.97
N ALA A 6 -11.40 -0.43 1.31
CA ALA A 6 -10.93 -0.66 2.67
C ALA A 6 -10.16 0.57 3.20
N TYR A 7 -9.32 1.19 2.37
CA TYR A 7 -8.64 2.45 2.67
C TYR A 7 -9.65 3.55 3.07
N GLY A 8 -10.64 3.83 2.22
CA GLY A 8 -11.63 4.87 2.51
C GLY A 8 -12.45 4.59 3.77
N THR A 9 -12.75 3.31 4.03
CA THR A 9 -13.46 2.87 5.25
C THR A 9 -12.59 3.09 6.50
N ALA A 10 -11.32 2.71 6.44
CA ALA A 10 -10.38 2.92 7.54
C ALA A 10 -10.14 4.41 7.81
N LEU A 11 -9.93 5.20 6.74
CA LEU A 11 -9.76 6.65 6.84
C LEU A 11 -10.96 7.33 7.52
N SER A 12 -12.18 6.95 7.11
CA SER A 12 -13.42 7.43 7.73
C SER A 12 -13.48 7.09 9.23
N ARG A 13 -13.10 5.84 9.59
CA ARG A 13 -13.09 5.38 10.98
C ARG A 13 -12.11 6.15 11.85
N ILE A 14 -10.86 6.30 11.41
CA ILE A 14 -9.87 7.05 12.19
C ILE A 14 -10.19 8.55 12.26
N GLY A 15 -10.78 9.13 11.19
CA GLY A 15 -11.23 10.52 11.20
C GLY A 15 -12.35 10.80 12.19
N GLN A 16 -13.23 9.82 12.46
CA GLN A 16 -14.27 9.96 13.48
C GLN A 16 -13.72 9.94 14.92
N THR A 17 -12.56 9.32 15.13
CA THR A 17 -11.93 9.17 16.44
C THR A 17 -10.81 10.18 16.70
N CYS A 18 -10.31 10.86 15.67
CA CYS A 18 -9.19 11.78 15.77
C CYS A 18 -9.41 13.01 14.87
N ASP A 19 -9.69 14.16 15.47
CA ASP A 19 -9.92 15.43 14.77
C ASP A 19 -8.65 16.01 14.10
N ARG A 20 -7.49 15.41 14.37
CA ARG A 20 -6.24 15.77 13.69
C ARG A 20 -6.12 15.14 12.30
N VAL A 21 -6.85 14.07 12.02
CA VAL A 21 -6.86 13.42 10.71
C VAL A 21 -7.58 14.30 9.71
N ILE A 22 -6.91 14.62 8.61
CA ILE A 22 -7.50 15.34 7.48
C ILE A 22 -7.28 14.56 6.19
N GLY A 23 -8.31 14.50 5.36
CA GLY A 23 -8.23 13.94 4.01
C GLY A 23 -8.10 15.06 2.98
N LEU A 24 -7.19 14.89 2.03
CA LEU A 24 -7.06 15.76 0.88
C LEU A 24 -7.18 14.91 -0.39
N ASP A 25 -7.95 15.36 -1.38
CA ASP A 25 -8.17 14.57 -2.60
C ASP A 25 -8.00 15.43 -3.87
N GLY A 26 -7.50 14.80 -4.91
CA GLY A 26 -7.23 15.40 -6.22
C GLY A 26 -8.34 15.14 -7.23
N ASP A 27 -9.61 15.34 -6.86
CA ASP A 27 -10.81 15.12 -7.69
C ASP A 27 -11.06 13.64 -8.06
N THR A 28 -10.56 12.75 -7.24
CA THR A 28 -10.67 11.29 -7.42
C THR A 28 -11.39 10.59 -6.26
N LYS A 29 -11.99 11.33 -5.36
CA LYS A 29 -12.57 10.86 -4.10
C LYS A 29 -13.57 9.70 -4.21
N ASN A 30 -14.31 9.65 -5.32
CA ASN A 30 -15.25 8.55 -5.60
C ASN A 30 -14.51 7.25 -5.93
N SER A 31 -13.31 7.36 -6.52
CA SER A 31 -12.47 6.24 -6.94
C SER A 31 -11.53 5.79 -5.85
N THR A 32 -10.96 6.70 -5.08
CA THR A 32 -10.10 6.43 -3.93
C THR A 32 -10.88 6.05 -2.68
N PHE A 33 -12.19 6.30 -2.68
CA PHE A 33 -13.11 6.22 -1.54
C PHE A 33 -12.77 7.17 -0.37
N SER A 34 -11.91 8.15 -0.56
CA SER A 34 -11.67 9.22 0.41
C SER A 34 -12.94 10.03 0.75
N ILE A 35 -13.92 10.00 -0.15
CA ILE A 35 -15.28 10.54 0.05
C ILE A 35 -15.92 10.08 1.35
N LYS A 36 -15.61 8.86 1.83
CA LYS A 36 -16.17 8.32 3.08
C LYS A 36 -15.78 9.17 4.31
N LEU A 37 -14.59 9.75 4.32
CA LEU A 37 -14.22 10.71 5.37
C LEU A 37 -15.02 12.00 5.22
N ARG A 38 -15.13 12.54 4.00
CA ARG A 38 -15.92 13.76 3.74
C ARG A 38 -17.37 13.62 4.20
N ASP A 39 -17.98 12.46 3.94
CA ASP A 39 -19.40 12.23 4.25
C ASP A 39 -19.69 12.17 5.76
N VAL A 40 -18.71 11.81 6.58
CA VAL A 40 -18.85 11.73 8.06
C VAL A 40 -18.21 12.91 8.79
N LYS A 41 -17.19 13.54 8.21
CA LYS A 41 -16.42 14.66 8.79
C LYS A 41 -16.03 15.65 7.69
N PRO A 42 -16.99 16.41 7.15
CA PRO A 42 -16.71 17.33 6.04
C PRO A 42 -15.66 18.40 6.38
N ASP A 43 -15.57 18.84 7.63
CA ASP A 43 -14.60 19.82 8.10
C ASP A 43 -13.15 19.27 8.15
N GLN A 44 -12.97 17.95 8.05
CA GLN A 44 -11.69 17.28 7.98
C GLN A 44 -11.32 16.89 6.53
N PHE A 45 -12.02 17.42 5.53
CA PHE A 45 -11.80 17.08 4.13
C PHE A 45 -11.55 18.30 3.27
N VAL A 46 -10.49 18.25 2.46
CA VAL A 46 -10.08 19.32 1.54
C VAL A 46 -10.08 18.77 0.11
N GLU A 47 -10.92 19.37 -0.73
CA GLU A 47 -10.90 19.10 -2.17
C GLU A 47 -9.87 20.01 -2.84
N CYS A 48 -8.85 19.42 -3.45
CA CYS A 48 -7.79 20.16 -4.14
C CYS A 48 -7.92 20.15 -5.66
N PHE A 49 -8.96 19.50 -6.18
CA PHE A 49 -9.25 19.37 -7.60
C PHE A 49 -8.07 18.74 -8.39
N ILE A 50 -8.05 18.91 -9.71
CA ILE A 50 -7.00 18.35 -10.59
C ILE A 50 -5.75 19.23 -10.53
N ALA A 51 -5.05 19.18 -9.40
CA ALA A 51 -3.85 19.97 -9.13
C ALA A 51 -2.91 19.24 -8.16
N GLU A 52 -2.30 18.15 -8.59
CA GLU A 52 -1.57 17.21 -7.72
C GLU A 52 -0.40 17.87 -6.99
N GLN A 53 0.31 18.80 -7.63
CA GLN A 53 1.39 19.56 -6.98
C GLN A 53 0.85 20.44 -5.84
N ASN A 54 -0.29 21.09 -6.06
CA ASN A 54 -0.96 21.89 -5.04
C ASN A 54 -1.53 20.99 -3.93
N LEU A 55 -2.17 19.87 -4.27
CA LEU A 55 -2.67 18.86 -3.35
C LEU A 55 -1.58 18.44 -2.35
N VAL A 56 -0.41 18.04 -2.85
CA VAL A 56 0.72 17.62 -2.02
C VAL A 56 1.31 18.80 -1.26
N GLY A 57 1.46 19.97 -1.87
CA GLY A 57 1.96 21.17 -1.22
C GLY A 57 1.10 21.59 -0.02
N VAL A 58 -0.22 21.58 -0.16
CA VAL A 58 -1.17 21.87 0.93
C VAL A 58 -1.04 20.84 2.05
N ALA A 59 -0.97 19.55 1.71
CA ALA A 59 -0.82 18.49 2.71
C ALA A 59 0.47 18.62 3.51
N ILE A 60 1.59 18.90 2.84
CA ILE A 60 2.89 19.12 3.49
C ILE A 60 2.83 20.37 4.39
N GLY A 61 2.23 21.45 3.94
CA GLY A 61 2.03 22.64 4.74
C GLY A 61 1.19 22.38 6.00
N CYS A 62 0.14 21.58 5.88
CA CYS A 62 -0.66 21.14 7.03
C CYS A 62 0.17 20.26 7.99
N ALA A 63 0.95 19.30 7.45
CA ALA A 63 1.80 18.42 8.23
C ALA A 63 2.92 19.20 8.97
N ALA A 64 3.55 20.16 8.31
CA ALA A 64 4.66 20.97 8.86
C ALA A 64 4.26 21.75 10.12
N ARG A 65 2.98 22.06 10.29
CA ARG A 65 2.46 22.71 11.52
C ARG A 65 2.36 21.75 12.72
N GLY A 66 2.52 20.45 12.53
CA GLY A 66 2.47 19.44 13.59
C GLY A 66 1.09 19.23 14.24
N ARG A 67 0.04 19.85 13.71
CA ARG A 67 -1.32 19.80 14.31
C ARG A 67 -2.23 18.81 13.62
N THR A 68 -1.92 18.38 12.40
CA THR A 68 -2.75 17.52 11.59
C THR A 68 -1.99 16.26 11.15
N ILE A 69 -2.76 15.23 10.79
CA ILE A 69 -2.29 13.97 10.20
C ILE A 69 -2.92 13.88 8.81
N PRO A 70 -2.29 14.44 7.78
CA PRO A 70 -2.86 14.47 6.45
C PRO A 70 -2.77 13.12 5.74
N PHE A 71 -3.85 12.77 5.03
CA PHE A 71 -3.95 11.67 4.09
C PHE A 71 -4.26 12.23 2.70
N VAL A 72 -3.32 12.13 1.79
CA VAL A 72 -3.41 12.57 0.40
C VAL A 72 -3.92 11.42 -0.45
N SER A 73 -5.00 11.61 -1.17
CA SER A 73 -5.63 10.59 -2.00
C SER A 73 -5.73 11.05 -3.46
N THR A 74 -5.17 10.25 -4.36
CA THR A 74 -5.35 10.37 -5.81
C THR A 74 -4.95 9.05 -6.47
N PHE A 75 -4.94 8.98 -7.80
CA PHE A 75 -4.37 7.82 -8.48
C PHE A 75 -2.86 7.80 -8.32
N ALA A 76 -2.31 6.62 -8.13
CA ALA A 76 -0.87 6.45 -7.88
C ALA A 76 -0.02 6.99 -9.04
N ALA A 77 -0.47 6.80 -10.29
CA ALA A 77 0.17 7.36 -11.47
C ALA A 77 0.24 8.90 -11.44
N PHE A 78 -0.79 9.57 -10.88
CA PHE A 78 -0.84 11.03 -10.83
C PHE A 78 0.06 11.63 -9.76
N LEU A 79 0.43 10.84 -8.73
CA LEU A 79 1.41 11.27 -7.73
C LEU A 79 2.80 11.53 -8.32
N THR A 80 3.12 10.97 -9.48
CA THR A 80 4.38 11.22 -10.19
C THR A 80 4.55 12.70 -10.53
N ARG A 81 3.44 13.43 -10.80
CA ARG A 81 3.44 14.85 -11.10
C ARG A 81 3.90 15.71 -9.91
N SER A 82 3.84 15.22 -8.69
CA SER A 82 4.17 15.92 -7.46
C SER A 82 5.40 15.34 -6.74
N PHE A 83 6.25 14.61 -7.45
CA PHE A 83 7.40 13.97 -6.84
C PHE A 83 8.34 14.94 -6.13
N ASP A 84 8.57 16.12 -6.69
CA ASP A 84 9.40 17.15 -6.06
C ASP A 84 8.82 17.60 -4.72
N GLN A 85 7.52 17.85 -4.65
CA GLN A 85 6.83 18.25 -3.42
C GLN A 85 6.90 17.14 -2.36
N ILE A 86 6.73 15.87 -2.76
CA ILE A 86 6.88 14.71 -1.86
C ILE A 86 8.30 14.64 -1.31
N ARG A 87 9.29 14.79 -2.19
CA ARG A 87 10.71 14.81 -1.83
C ARG A 87 11.02 15.94 -0.85
N MET A 88 10.53 17.15 -1.10
CA MET A 88 10.70 18.30 -0.21
C MET A 88 10.01 18.10 1.15
N GLY A 89 8.85 17.44 1.17
CA GLY A 89 8.19 17.02 2.40
C GLY A 89 9.05 16.09 3.25
N ALA A 90 9.72 15.13 2.63
CA ALA A 90 10.65 14.23 3.31
C ALA A 90 11.87 14.98 3.88
N ILE A 91 12.47 15.89 3.11
CA ILE A 91 13.60 16.73 3.56
C ILE A 91 13.19 17.60 4.75
N SER A 92 11.95 18.11 4.74
CA SER A 92 11.37 18.92 5.82
C SER A 92 10.89 18.06 7.00
N GLN A 93 11.09 16.75 6.98
CA GLN A 93 10.69 15.79 8.03
C GLN A 93 9.20 15.88 8.39
N THR A 94 8.35 16.10 7.41
CA THR A 94 6.90 16.17 7.62
C THR A 94 6.28 14.79 7.72
N ASN A 95 5.24 14.66 8.54
CA ASN A 95 4.46 13.43 8.69
C ASN A 95 3.24 13.50 7.74
N CYS A 96 3.37 12.92 6.56
CA CYS A 96 2.34 12.97 5.54
C CYS A 96 2.10 11.57 4.94
N ASN A 97 0.84 11.18 4.85
CA ASN A 97 0.41 9.89 4.36
C ASN A 97 -0.16 10.03 2.95
N PHE A 98 0.28 9.19 2.03
CA PHE A 98 -0.15 9.16 0.65
C PHE A 98 -0.86 7.84 0.35
N ALA A 99 -2.06 7.90 -0.21
CA ALA A 99 -2.78 6.73 -0.69
C ALA A 99 -2.93 6.84 -2.21
N GLY A 100 -2.12 6.04 -2.92
CA GLY A 100 -2.19 5.91 -4.36
C GLY A 100 -3.11 4.78 -4.76
N SER A 101 -4.17 5.06 -5.51
CA SER A 101 -5.06 4.03 -6.03
C SER A 101 -4.82 3.75 -7.51
N HIS A 102 -5.49 2.72 -8.06
CA HIS A 102 -5.35 2.30 -9.46
C HIS A 102 -3.93 1.88 -9.82
N VAL A 103 -3.34 1.06 -8.95
CA VAL A 103 -1.99 0.54 -9.15
C VAL A 103 -1.97 -0.68 -10.06
N GLY A 104 -0.85 -0.87 -10.77
CA GLY A 104 -0.62 -2.04 -11.60
C GLY A 104 -1.47 -2.09 -12.87
N VAL A 105 -1.47 -3.25 -13.53
CA VAL A 105 -2.18 -3.48 -14.80
C VAL A 105 -3.62 -3.95 -14.61
N SER A 106 -4.03 -4.28 -13.39
CA SER A 106 -5.34 -4.86 -13.09
C SER A 106 -6.49 -3.87 -13.08
N ILE A 107 -6.25 -2.60 -13.33
CA ILE A 107 -7.28 -1.55 -13.34
C ILE A 107 -8.27 -1.68 -14.50
N GLY A 108 -7.88 -2.33 -15.59
CA GLY A 108 -8.75 -2.63 -16.71
C GLY A 108 -8.94 -1.46 -17.68
N GLU A 109 -10.18 -1.09 -17.93
CA GLU A 109 -10.62 -0.19 -19.01
C GLU A 109 -10.13 1.26 -18.91
N ASP A 110 -9.67 1.72 -17.75
CA ASP A 110 -9.08 3.07 -17.62
C ASP A 110 -7.78 3.21 -18.42
N GLY A 111 -7.11 2.09 -18.69
CA GLY A 111 -5.98 2.02 -19.60
C GLY A 111 -4.65 2.49 -19.00
N PRO A 112 -3.60 2.49 -19.85
CA PRO A 112 -2.21 2.64 -19.36
C PRO A 112 -1.89 4.02 -18.77
N SER A 113 -2.65 5.07 -19.13
CA SER A 113 -2.43 6.41 -18.58
C SER A 113 -2.71 6.51 -17.07
N GLN A 114 -3.45 5.55 -16.52
CA GLN A 114 -3.79 5.49 -15.09
C GLN A 114 -3.21 4.26 -14.37
N MET A 115 -2.54 3.36 -15.10
CA MET A 115 -1.83 2.22 -14.53
C MET A 115 -0.53 2.70 -13.88
N ALA A 116 -0.48 2.74 -12.55
CA ALA A 116 0.76 3.06 -11.84
C ALA A 116 1.67 1.83 -11.83
N LEU A 117 2.79 1.95 -12.53
CA LEU A 117 3.83 0.91 -12.64
C LEU A 117 5.20 1.37 -12.14
N GLU A 118 5.31 2.62 -11.68
CA GLU A 118 6.51 3.29 -11.20
C GLU A 118 6.40 3.81 -9.75
N ASP A 119 5.22 3.72 -9.19
CA ASP A 119 4.86 4.30 -7.90
C ASP A 119 5.68 3.74 -6.72
N MET A 120 5.89 2.43 -6.66
CA MET A 120 6.74 1.84 -5.61
C MET A 120 8.18 2.29 -5.73
N ALA A 121 8.75 2.30 -6.94
CA ALA A 121 10.11 2.78 -7.17
C ALA A 121 10.26 4.23 -6.71
N MET A 122 9.30 5.10 -7.10
CA MET A 122 9.27 6.49 -6.71
C MET A 122 9.29 6.67 -5.18
N PHE A 123 8.35 6.04 -4.47
CA PHE A 123 8.27 6.19 -3.01
C PHE A 123 9.42 5.49 -2.27
N ARG A 124 9.96 4.38 -2.81
CA ARG A 124 11.16 3.75 -2.22
C ARG A 124 12.37 4.65 -2.26
N SER A 125 12.51 5.52 -3.27
CA SER A 125 13.61 6.48 -3.39
C SER A 125 13.49 7.67 -2.42
N VAL A 126 12.31 7.95 -1.87
CA VAL A 126 12.09 9.03 -0.90
C VAL A 126 12.77 8.69 0.43
N ILE A 127 13.59 9.61 0.96
CA ILE A 127 14.35 9.42 2.19
C ILE A 127 13.39 9.20 3.38
N GLY A 128 13.65 8.16 4.17
CA GLY A 128 12.89 7.86 5.39
C GLY A 128 11.43 7.44 5.16
N SER A 129 11.02 7.18 3.90
CA SER A 129 9.66 6.76 3.62
C SER A 129 9.35 5.33 4.10
N THR A 130 8.08 5.10 4.42
CA THR A 130 7.50 3.77 4.62
C THR A 130 6.57 3.46 3.46
N VAL A 131 6.73 2.30 2.82
CA VAL A 131 5.93 1.89 1.65
C VAL A 131 5.15 0.63 2.00
N PHE A 132 3.82 0.77 2.08
CA PHE A 132 2.89 -0.32 2.33
C PHE A 132 2.29 -0.83 1.01
N TYR A 133 2.21 -2.15 0.87
CA TYR A 133 1.47 -2.78 -0.22
C TYR A 133 0.53 -3.86 0.35
N PRO A 134 -0.59 -3.44 0.95
CA PRO A 134 -1.53 -4.37 1.55
C PRO A 134 -2.24 -5.23 0.50
N SER A 135 -2.54 -6.47 0.86
CA SER A 135 -3.04 -7.50 -0.06
C SER A 135 -4.55 -7.74 0.04
N ASP A 136 -5.18 -7.29 1.13
CA ASP A 136 -6.62 -7.44 1.35
C ASP A 136 -7.21 -6.29 2.18
N ALA A 137 -8.48 -6.40 2.54
CA ALA A 137 -9.17 -5.35 3.32
C ALA A 137 -8.58 -5.19 4.71
N VAL A 138 -8.24 -6.30 5.40
CA VAL A 138 -7.73 -6.27 6.78
C VAL A 138 -6.34 -5.64 6.81
N SER A 139 -5.42 -6.10 5.97
CA SER A 139 -4.08 -5.52 5.87
C SER A 139 -4.11 -4.05 5.46
N THR A 140 -5.09 -3.64 4.62
CA THR A 140 -5.25 -2.23 4.24
C THR A 140 -5.69 -1.36 5.43
N GLU A 141 -6.64 -1.83 6.22
CA GLU A 141 -7.06 -1.10 7.44
C GLU A 141 -5.89 -0.94 8.41
N ARG A 142 -5.11 -2.00 8.63
CA ARG A 142 -3.91 -1.94 9.48
C ARG A 142 -2.84 -1.01 8.90
N ALA A 143 -2.65 -0.97 7.58
CA ALA A 143 -1.72 -0.04 6.95
C ALA A 143 -2.12 1.43 7.19
N VAL A 144 -3.42 1.76 7.13
CA VAL A 144 -3.92 3.11 7.44
C VAL A 144 -3.67 3.48 8.89
N GLU A 145 -3.97 2.58 9.83
CA GLU A 145 -3.75 2.79 11.27
C GLU A 145 -2.26 2.97 11.59
N LEU A 146 -1.39 2.13 11.01
CA LEU A 146 0.06 2.23 11.17
C LEU A 146 0.60 3.52 10.57
N ALA A 147 0.17 3.90 9.37
CA ALA A 147 0.59 5.13 8.71
C ALA A 147 0.23 6.37 9.53
N ALA A 148 -0.99 6.42 10.11
CA ALA A 148 -1.42 7.52 10.99
C ALA A 148 -0.51 7.70 12.21
N ASN A 149 0.15 6.64 12.67
CA ASN A 149 1.00 6.61 13.85
C ASN A 149 2.51 6.56 13.52
N THR A 150 2.87 6.70 12.24
CA THR A 150 4.27 6.63 11.79
C THR A 150 4.77 8.03 11.44
N LEU A 151 6.00 8.34 11.87
CA LEU A 151 6.66 9.59 11.52
C LEU A 151 7.27 9.50 10.11
N GLY A 152 7.22 10.60 9.37
CA GLY A 152 7.76 10.72 8.03
C GLY A 152 6.73 10.53 6.92
N ILE A 153 7.20 10.19 5.74
CA ILE A 153 6.37 9.95 4.56
C ILE A 153 5.91 8.50 4.53
N CYS A 154 4.61 8.27 4.56
CA CYS A 154 4.03 6.95 4.36
C CYS A 154 3.31 6.88 3.01
N TYR A 155 3.47 5.78 2.30
CA TYR A 155 2.75 5.49 1.06
C TYR A 155 1.97 4.18 1.20
N ILE A 156 0.68 4.22 0.90
CA ILE A 156 -0.23 3.08 0.91
C ILE A 156 -0.68 2.82 -0.52
N ARG A 157 -0.28 1.69 -1.06
CA ARG A 157 -0.57 1.25 -2.42
C ARG A 157 -1.89 0.51 -2.47
N THR A 158 -2.90 0.97 -3.24
CA THR A 158 -4.22 0.36 -3.28
C THR A 158 -4.70 0.04 -4.69
N GLY A 159 -5.29 -1.15 -4.84
CA GLY A 159 -5.81 -1.66 -6.11
C GLY A 159 -7.30 -1.40 -6.33
N ARG A 160 -7.70 -1.35 -7.61
CA ARG A 160 -9.09 -1.19 -8.05
C ARG A 160 -9.93 -2.47 -7.92
N PRO A 161 -9.43 -3.68 -8.31
CA PRO A 161 -10.21 -4.90 -8.25
C PRO A 161 -10.54 -5.34 -6.83
N ASN A 162 -11.64 -6.06 -6.69
CA ASN A 162 -11.94 -6.77 -5.46
C ASN A 162 -10.95 -7.92 -5.24
N GLN A 163 -10.49 -8.06 -4.01
CA GLN A 163 -9.63 -9.15 -3.56
C GLN A 163 -10.37 -9.99 -2.51
N PRO A 164 -10.07 -11.29 -2.39
CA PRO A 164 -10.51 -12.09 -1.26
C PRO A 164 -9.95 -11.52 0.04
N VAL A 165 -10.63 -11.74 1.15
CA VAL A 165 -10.09 -11.46 2.48
C VAL A 165 -9.24 -12.65 2.88
N ILE A 166 -7.96 -12.42 3.15
CA ILE A 166 -6.95 -13.43 3.44
C ILE A 166 -6.74 -13.56 4.95
N TYR A 167 -6.77 -12.42 5.65
CA TYR A 167 -6.44 -12.32 7.06
C TYR A 167 -7.69 -12.24 7.94
N SER A 168 -7.58 -12.75 9.17
CA SER A 168 -8.64 -12.56 10.16
C SER A 168 -8.73 -11.09 10.59
N PRO A 169 -9.90 -10.61 11.06
CA PRO A 169 -10.03 -9.25 11.55
C PRO A 169 -9.11 -8.90 12.73
N GLU A 170 -8.68 -9.89 13.48
CA GLU A 170 -7.78 -9.76 14.66
C GLU A 170 -6.30 -9.79 14.27
N GLU A 171 -5.98 -10.02 12.99
CA GLU A 171 -4.60 -10.14 12.54
C GLU A 171 -3.81 -8.85 12.80
N CYS A 172 -2.63 -9.03 13.41
CA CYS A 172 -1.72 -7.93 13.73
C CYS A 172 -0.66 -7.79 12.64
N PHE A 173 -0.35 -6.54 12.29
CA PHE A 173 0.68 -6.19 11.32
C PHE A 173 1.70 -5.23 11.96
N CYS A 174 2.96 -5.38 11.56
CA CYS A 174 4.05 -4.51 11.98
C CYS A 174 4.84 -4.04 10.75
N ILE A 175 5.30 -2.80 10.78
CA ILE A 175 6.18 -2.25 9.75
C ILE A 175 7.49 -3.05 9.72
N GLY A 176 7.92 -3.44 8.53
CA GLY A 176 9.16 -4.21 8.34
C GLY A 176 9.01 -5.70 8.67
N LYS A 177 7.78 -6.19 8.87
CA LYS A 177 7.50 -7.61 9.09
C LYS A 177 6.54 -8.15 8.04
N GLY A 178 7.01 -9.16 7.31
CA GLY A 178 6.22 -9.93 6.36
C GLY A 178 5.50 -11.10 7.03
N LYS A 179 4.63 -11.77 6.27
CA LYS A 179 3.86 -12.92 6.73
C LYS A 179 4.02 -14.12 5.80
N VAL A 180 4.27 -15.30 6.38
CA VAL A 180 4.15 -16.56 5.65
C VAL A 180 2.67 -16.91 5.58
N VAL A 181 2.06 -16.73 4.41
CA VAL A 181 0.63 -16.95 4.20
C VAL A 181 0.33 -18.42 3.87
N ARG A 182 1.30 -19.11 3.26
CA ARG A 182 1.21 -20.52 2.93
C ARG A 182 2.57 -21.20 3.07
N THR A 183 2.60 -22.42 3.58
CA THR A 183 3.77 -23.30 3.69
C THR A 183 3.35 -24.75 3.87
N ALA A 184 4.13 -25.68 3.36
CA ALA A 184 4.06 -27.11 3.68
C ALA A 184 5.02 -27.51 4.82
N GLY A 185 5.68 -26.51 5.44
CA GLY A 185 6.63 -26.72 6.53
C GLY A 185 8.08 -26.51 6.13
N PRO A 186 9.03 -26.59 7.09
CA PRO A 186 10.42 -26.20 6.90
C PRO A 186 11.17 -26.97 5.80
N THR A 187 10.76 -28.18 5.50
CA THR A 187 11.44 -29.04 4.50
C THR A 187 10.51 -29.46 3.36
N GLY A 188 9.26 -28.98 3.36
CA GLY A 188 8.24 -29.39 2.40
C GLY A 188 8.08 -28.48 1.21
N ASP A 189 8.61 -27.28 1.26
CA ASP A 189 8.48 -26.29 0.21
C ASP A 189 9.66 -26.33 -0.78
N HIS A 190 9.36 -26.30 -2.09
CA HIS A 190 10.35 -26.36 -3.16
C HIS A 190 10.97 -25.00 -3.49
N LEU A 191 10.23 -23.90 -3.26
CA LEU A 191 10.70 -22.54 -3.45
C LEU A 191 9.86 -21.56 -2.60
N THR A 192 10.39 -20.36 -2.37
CA THR A 192 9.65 -19.23 -1.80
C THR A 192 9.16 -18.32 -2.91
N VAL A 193 7.87 -17.96 -2.86
CA VAL A 193 7.24 -16.93 -3.71
C VAL A 193 6.91 -15.73 -2.84
N VAL A 194 7.32 -14.54 -3.26
CA VAL A 194 7.05 -13.27 -2.59
C VAL A 194 6.15 -12.41 -3.47
N GLY A 195 4.99 -12.03 -2.99
CA GLY A 195 4.07 -11.16 -3.71
C GLY A 195 3.20 -10.35 -2.76
N GLY A 196 2.88 -9.12 -3.13
CA GLY A 196 2.02 -8.22 -2.36
C GLY A 196 0.82 -7.75 -3.18
N GLY A 197 -0.23 -7.28 -2.51
CA GLY A 197 -1.45 -6.85 -3.18
C GLY A 197 -2.08 -7.98 -4.02
N ILE A 198 -2.46 -7.67 -5.26
CA ILE A 198 -3.09 -8.64 -6.17
C ILE A 198 -2.18 -9.84 -6.47
N THR A 199 -0.87 -9.64 -6.52
CA THR A 199 0.06 -10.72 -6.85
C THR A 199 0.16 -11.77 -5.75
N LEU A 200 -0.14 -11.41 -4.49
CA LEU A 200 -0.30 -12.41 -3.42
C LEU A 200 -1.46 -13.37 -3.71
N THR A 201 -2.60 -12.82 -4.15
CA THR A 201 -3.76 -13.64 -4.51
C THR A 201 -3.43 -14.60 -5.67
N GLU A 202 -2.72 -14.12 -6.69
CA GLU A 202 -2.31 -14.96 -7.82
C GLU A 202 -1.28 -16.02 -7.40
N ALA A 203 -0.33 -15.68 -6.52
CA ALA A 203 0.61 -16.65 -5.96
C ALA A 203 -0.09 -17.75 -5.15
N LEU A 204 -1.13 -17.41 -4.37
CA LEU A 204 -1.93 -18.40 -3.64
C LEU A 204 -2.72 -19.33 -4.56
N LYS A 205 -3.28 -18.79 -5.67
CA LYS A 205 -3.95 -19.62 -6.69
C LYS A 205 -2.95 -20.57 -7.35
N ALA A 206 -1.79 -20.08 -7.75
CA ALA A 206 -0.72 -20.90 -8.32
C ALA A 206 -0.26 -22.00 -7.36
N ALA A 207 -0.13 -21.67 -6.06
CA ALA A 207 0.23 -22.62 -5.04
C ALA A 207 -0.80 -23.76 -4.88
N ASN A 208 -2.10 -23.46 -5.05
CA ASN A 208 -3.14 -24.51 -5.03
C ASN A 208 -3.05 -25.44 -6.25
N ILE A 209 -2.77 -24.90 -7.43
CA ILE A 209 -2.61 -25.67 -8.66
C ILE A 209 -1.39 -26.61 -8.55
N LEU A 210 -0.25 -26.07 -8.14
CA LEU A 210 1.01 -26.82 -8.01
C LEU A 210 0.94 -27.90 -6.92
N ALA A 211 0.21 -27.67 -5.84
CA ALA A 211 0.02 -28.66 -4.79
C ALA A 211 -0.68 -29.95 -5.29
N ALA A 212 -1.55 -29.84 -6.30
CA ALA A 212 -2.17 -30.99 -6.95
C ALA A 212 -1.16 -31.86 -7.73
N GLU A 213 -0.01 -31.27 -8.09
CA GLU A 213 1.12 -31.94 -8.74
C GLU A 213 2.23 -32.35 -7.74
N ASN A 214 1.95 -32.29 -6.45
CA ASN A 214 2.91 -32.51 -5.35
C ASN A 214 4.08 -31.51 -5.33
N ILE A 215 3.89 -30.33 -5.89
CA ILE A 215 4.85 -29.22 -5.83
C ILE A 215 4.34 -28.21 -4.81
N ASN A 216 4.96 -28.17 -3.65
CA ASN A 216 4.62 -27.20 -2.61
C ASN A 216 5.50 -25.95 -2.74
N ILE A 217 4.88 -24.79 -2.59
CA ILE A 217 5.58 -23.52 -2.56
C ILE A 217 5.21 -22.73 -1.30
N ARG A 218 6.19 -22.04 -0.74
CA ARG A 218 5.97 -21.08 0.33
C ARG A 218 5.52 -19.77 -0.29
N VAL A 219 4.48 -19.15 0.26
CA VAL A 219 4.00 -17.84 -0.19
C VAL A 219 4.15 -16.84 0.94
N ILE A 220 4.82 -15.71 0.66
CA ILE A 220 5.09 -14.64 1.62
C ILE A 220 4.44 -13.35 1.12
N ASP A 221 3.67 -12.71 2.01
CA ASP A 221 3.21 -11.34 1.89
C ASP A 221 4.24 -10.41 2.57
N PRO A 222 4.93 -9.54 1.85
CA PRO A 222 5.87 -8.61 2.47
C PRO A 222 5.19 -7.54 3.31
N PHE A 223 3.90 -7.21 3.05
CA PHE A 223 3.11 -6.14 3.65
C PHE A 223 3.75 -4.74 3.52
N THR A 224 5.01 -4.58 3.92
CA THR A 224 5.81 -3.38 3.65
C THR A 224 6.95 -3.70 2.68
N ILE A 225 7.07 -2.85 1.65
CA ILE A 225 8.17 -2.92 0.68
C ILE A 225 9.39 -2.14 1.18
N LYS A 226 9.12 -1.12 2.02
CA LYS A 226 10.16 -0.35 2.72
C LYS A 226 9.64 0.04 4.11
N PRO A 227 10.34 -0.40 5.18
CA PRO A 227 11.43 -1.39 5.19
C PRO A 227 10.93 -2.78 4.82
N ILE A 228 11.81 -3.61 4.25
CA ILE A 228 11.54 -5.02 3.92
C ILE A 228 11.96 -5.93 5.07
N ASP A 229 11.25 -7.04 5.30
CA ASP A 229 11.66 -8.07 6.27
C ASP A 229 12.75 -8.98 5.70
N ALA A 230 13.98 -8.48 5.68
CA ALA A 230 15.14 -9.21 5.16
C ALA A 230 15.42 -10.51 5.92
N GLU A 231 15.13 -10.55 7.23
CA GLU A 231 15.33 -11.74 8.08
C GLU A 231 14.38 -12.88 7.67
N LEU A 232 13.09 -12.57 7.53
CA LEU A 232 12.09 -13.53 7.08
C LEU A 232 12.43 -14.07 5.70
N LEU A 233 12.77 -13.17 4.76
CA LEU A 233 13.10 -13.56 3.39
C LEU A 233 14.35 -14.43 3.32
N ALA A 234 15.43 -14.03 4.00
CA ALA A 234 16.67 -14.81 4.04
C ALA A 234 16.47 -16.20 4.66
N LYS A 235 15.68 -16.30 5.74
CA LYS A 235 15.31 -17.57 6.36
C LYS A 235 14.50 -18.44 5.39
N ALA A 236 13.45 -17.87 4.79
CA ALA A 236 12.57 -18.60 3.89
C ALA A 236 13.32 -19.17 2.68
N VAL A 237 14.19 -18.36 2.05
CA VAL A 237 15.02 -18.80 0.91
C VAL A 237 15.92 -19.97 1.28
N LYS A 238 16.59 -19.93 2.44
CA LYS A 238 17.42 -21.04 2.93
C LYS A 238 16.64 -22.33 3.14
N GLU A 239 15.41 -22.21 3.64
CA GLU A 239 14.52 -23.34 3.90
C GLU A 239 13.89 -23.90 2.62
N THR A 240 13.95 -23.21 1.49
CA THR A 240 13.35 -23.60 0.21
C THR A 240 14.39 -23.78 -0.89
N CYS A 241 15.41 -24.58 -0.62
CA CYS A 241 16.48 -24.96 -1.56
C CYS A 241 17.18 -23.76 -2.22
N ASN A 242 17.28 -22.62 -1.54
CA ASN A 242 17.81 -21.35 -2.04
C ASN A 242 17.13 -20.85 -3.32
N LYS A 243 15.83 -21.10 -3.45
CA LYS A 243 15.02 -20.65 -4.59
C LYS A 243 14.00 -19.61 -4.12
N VAL A 244 14.00 -18.47 -4.82
CA VAL A 244 13.00 -17.39 -4.61
C VAL A 244 12.48 -16.89 -5.94
N LEU A 245 11.20 -16.59 -5.96
CA LEU A 245 10.50 -15.94 -7.07
C LEU A 245 9.77 -14.72 -6.51
N THR A 246 10.00 -13.54 -7.08
CA THR A 246 9.19 -12.35 -6.82
C THR A 246 8.11 -12.19 -7.88
N VAL A 247 6.92 -11.85 -7.47
CA VAL A 247 5.78 -11.58 -8.37
C VAL A 247 5.28 -10.17 -8.09
N GLU A 248 5.45 -9.29 -9.04
CA GLU A 248 5.19 -7.87 -8.87
C GLU A 248 4.27 -7.32 -9.96
N ASP A 249 3.36 -6.45 -9.56
CA ASP A 249 2.47 -5.66 -10.43
C ASP A 249 3.04 -4.24 -10.56
N HIS A 250 4.24 -4.15 -11.15
CA HIS A 250 5.07 -2.95 -11.27
C HIS A 250 6.03 -3.10 -12.45
N ALA A 251 6.53 -1.99 -12.99
CA ALA A 251 7.58 -2.05 -14.01
C ALA A 251 8.85 -2.73 -13.48
N PRO A 252 9.60 -3.48 -14.31
CA PRO A 252 10.80 -4.18 -13.85
C PRO A 252 11.90 -3.23 -13.35
N GLU A 253 11.92 -2.01 -13.84
CA GLU A 253 12.85 -0.97 -13.38
C GLU A 253 12.43 -0.44 -12.00
N GLY A 254 13.38 -0.38 -11.07
CA GLY A 254 13.17 0.15 -9.72
C GLY A 254 12.51 -0.80 -8.71
N LYS A 255 12.48 -2.09 -9.04
CA LYS A 255 12.03 -3.14 -8.09
C LYS A 255 12.91 -3.27 -6.86
#